data_8593d6d9bcac343e8fe0e654dc80019d
#
_entry.id   8593d6d9bcac343e8fe0e654dc80019d
#
_cell.length_a   1.000
_cell.length_b   1.000
_cell.length_c   1.000
_cell.angle_alpha   90.00
_cell.angle_beta   90.00
_cell.angle_gamma   90.00
#
_symmetry.space_group_name_H-M   'P 1'
#
loop_
_entity.id
_entity.type
_entity.pdbx_description
1 polymer ?
#
loop_
_entity_poly.entity_id
_entity_poly.type
_entity_poly.pdbx_seq_one_letter_code
_entity_poly.pdbx_strand_id
1 'polypeptide(L)'
;MMVAMQIQLEDQMITLHVQYAKRKKMSVQIDGSDLITVKVPTGTSEESIRSAVEGLGPKILEKLRSNAAARQVPKVKEYQGEETYLYLGKEHALHELIATGGMNAEELKLALKKFYMASLKKIVAERITRYQAQLKVKPKSIEIVESRTKWGSCSFDKKLTFNYRLAMAPPEVIDYVIIHELCHLLHMNHDRSFWRRLGSVMPDYKEKEAYLARQGQFMTL
;
A
#
# COMPACT_ATOMS: atom_id res chain seq x y z
N MET A 1 -8.36 -8.90 -29.10
CA MET A 1 -7.55 -8.05 -29.97
C MET A 1 -7.07 -6.88 -29.10
N MET A 2 -5.79 -6.56 -29.12
CA MET A 2 -5.18 -5.48 -28.33
C MET A 2 -4.67 -4.44 -29.33
N VAL A 3 -5.06 -3.18 -29.16
CA VAL A 3 -4.70 -2.08 -30.08
C VAL A 3 -4.06 -0.98 -29.26
N ALA A 4 -2.94 -0.42 -29.73
CA ALA A 4 -2.31 0.74 -29.11
C ALA A 4 -2.96 2.02 -29.66
N MET A 5 -3.32 2.95 -28.78
CA MET A 5 -3.89 4.24 -29.12
C MET A 5 -3.17 5.33 -28.34
N GLN A 6 -2.84 6.44 -29.01
CA GLN A 6 -2.25 7.60 -28.33
C GLN A 6 -3.31 8.64 -28.02
N ILE A 7 -3.22 9.22 -26.83
CA ILE A 7 -4.08 10.30 -26.36
C ILE A 7 -3.26 11.37 -25.66
N GLN A 8 -3.64 12.61 -25.85
CA GLN A 8 -3.06 13.72 -25.11
C GLN A 8 -3.89 13.99 -23.84
N LEU A 9 -3.25 13.93 -22.67
CA LEU A 9 -3.84 14.34 -21.41
C LEU A 9 -3.00 15.48 -20.83
N GLU A 10 -3.61 16.65 -20.69
CA GLU A 10 -2.89 17.90 -20.41
C GLU A 10 -1.71 18.08 -21.41
N ASP A 11 -0.48 18.24 -20.92
CA ASP A 11 0.72 18.42 -21.73
C ASP A 11 1.49 17.11 -22.02
N GLN A 12 0.88 15.93 -21.74
CA GLN A 12 1.54 14.64 -21.90
C GLN A 12 0.84 13.76 -22.95
N MET A 13 1.65 13.20 -23.88
CA MET A 13 1.20 12.15 -24.79
C MET A 13 1.27 10.79 -24.09
N ILE A 14 0.15 10.08 -24.01
CA ILE A 14 0.00 8.82 -23.29
C ILE A 14 -0.40 7.72 -24.28
N THR A 15 0.25 6.57 -24.16
CA THR A 15 -0.11 5.37 -24.93
C THR A 15 -1.07 4.48 -24.13
N LEU A 16 -2.23 4.22 -24.69
CA LEU A 16 -3.23 3.32 -24.16
C LEU A 16 -3.16 1.98 -24.87
N HIS A 17 -3.26 0.90 -24.11
CA HIS A 17 -3.44 -0.44 -24.64
C HIS A 17 -4.93 -0.83 -24.53
N VAL A 18 -5.64 -0.72 -25.66
CA VAL A 18 -7.09 -0.99 -25.71
C VAL A 18 -7.32 -2.48 -25.93
N GLN A 19 -8.06 -3.09 -25.01
CA GLN A 19 -8.45 -4.50 -25.06
C GLN A 19 -9.97 -4.62 -25.20
N TYR A 20 -10.42 -5.12 -26.34
CA TYR A 20 -11.84 -5.43 -26.60
C TYR A 20 -12.21 -6.77 -25.99
N ALA A 21 -13.31 -6.82 -25.24
CA ALA A 21 -13.77 -8.04 -24.54
C ALA A 21 -15.31 -8.08 -24.46
N LYS A 22 -15.88 -9.27 -24.23
CA LYS A 22 -17.31 -9.44 -23.93
C LYS A 22 -17.60 -8.90 -22.52
N ARG A 23 -17.92 -7.61 -22.43
CA ARG A 23 -18.21 -6.91 -21.17
C ARG A 23 -19.20 -5.78 -21.37
N LYS A 24 -19.86 -5.35 -20.31
CA LYS A 24 -20.87 -4.27 -20.37
C LYS A 24 -20.33 -2.88 -20.01
N LYS A 25 -19.18 -2.79 -19.34
CA LYS A 25 -18.62 -1.53 -18.86
C LYS A 25 -17.16 -1.40 -19.27
N MET A 26 -16.74 -0.17 -19.54
CA MET A 26 -15.33 0.18 -19.71
C MET A 26 -14.60 0.22 -18.37
N SER A 27 -13.33 -0.13 -18.36
CA SER A 27 -12.45 0.08 -17.20
C SER A 27 -11.03 0.44 -17.64
N VAL A 28 -10.41 1.33 -16.89
CA VAL A 28 -9.01 1.73 -17.06
C VAL A 28 -8.20 1.10 -15.93
N GLN A 29 -7.09 0.47 -16.25
CA GLN A 29 -6.13 -0.11 -15.31
C GLN A 29 -4.75 0.47 -15.62
N ILE A 30 -4.03 0.87 -14.58
CA ILE A 30 -2.66 1.37 -14.68
C ILE A 30 -1.82 0.46 -13.78
N ASP A 31 -0.85 -0.21 -14.35
CA ASP A 31 0.08 -1.04 -13.57
C ASP A 31 1.31 -0.23 -13.07
N GLY A 32 2.16 -0.89 -12.32
CA GLY A 32 3.38 -0.28 -11.76
C GLY A 32 4.42 0.11 -12.81
N SER A 33 4.28 -0.35 -14.07
CA SER A 33 5.15 0.03 -15.21
C SER A 33 4.61 1.20 -16.03
N ASP A 34 3.51 1.86 -15.58
CA ASP A 34 2.75 2.90 -16.27
C ASP A 34 2.05 2.42 -17.54
N LEU A 35 1.92 1.10 -17.72
CA LEU A 35 1.14 0.56 -18.79
C LEU A 35 -0.35 0.81 -18.50
N ILE A 36 -0.98 1.61 -19.37
CA ILE A 36 -2.40 1.93 -19.25
C ILE A 36 -3.20 0.99 -20.13
N THR A 37 -3.93 0.07 -19.50
CA THR A 37 -4.81 -0.86 -20.20
C THR A 37 -6.25 -0.42 -20.08
N VAL A 38 -6.90 -0.17 -21.21
CA VAL A 38 -8.33 0.19 -21.31
C VAL A 38 -9.10 -1.01 -21.82
N LYS A 39 -9.90 -1.64 -20.94
CA LYS A 39 -10.75 -2.76 -21.33
C LYS A 39 -12.14 -2.23 -21.69
N VAL A 40 -12.59 -2.52 -22.91
CA VAL A 40 -13.84 -1.98 -23.48
C VAL A 40 -14.73 -3.09 -24.04
N PRO A 41 -16.07 -2.86 -24.12
CA PRO A 41 -16.97 -3.72 -24.87
C PRO A 41 -16.56 -3.84 -26.33
N THR A 42 -16.81 -5.00 -26.94
CA THR A 42 -16.65 -5.19 -28.38
C THR A 42 -17.55 -4.20 -29.13
N GLY A 43 -17.01 -3.48 -30.13
CA GLY A 43 -17.74 -2.48 -30.93
C GLY A 43 -17.74 -1.06 -30.34
N THR A 44 -17.03 -0.80 -29.23
CA THR A 44 -16.85 0.58 -28.72
C THR A 44 -15.99 1.39 -29.70
N SER A 45 -16.46 2.58 -30.10
CA SER A 45 -15.72 3.48 -31.00
C SER A 45 -14.50 4.11 -30.30
N GLU A 46 -13.49 4.46 -31.08
CA GLU A 46 -12.28 5.15 -30.57
C GLU A 46 -12.63 6.49 -29.93
N GLU A 47 -13.60 7.21 -30.46
CA GLU A 47 -14.08 8.48 -29.93
C GLU A 47 -14.70 8.34 -28.54
N SER A 48 -15.48 7.28 -28.32
CA SER A 48 -16.05 6.94 -27.01
C SER A 48 -14.95 6.56 -25.99
N ILE A 49 -13.90 5.86 -26.45
CA ILE A 49 -12.75 5.52 -25.60
C ILE A 49 -11.98 6.77 -25.21
N ARG A 50 -11.69 7.65 -26.18
CA ARG A 50 -11.00 8.92 -25.99
C ARG A 50 -11.72 9.79 -24.96
N SER A 51 -13.00 10.08 -25.20
CA SER A 51 -13.82 10.89 -24.30
C SER A 51 -13.87 10.34 -22.86
N ALA A 52 -14.03 9.02 -22.72
CA ALA A 52 -14.05 8.39 -21.40
C ALA A 52 -12.69 8.47 -20.67
N VAL A 53 -11.58 8.34 -21.41
CA VAL A 53 -10.22 8.45 -20.83
C VAL A 53 -9.89 9.90 -20.50
N GLU A 54 -10.26 10.86 -21.31
CA GLU A 54 -10.13 12.30 -21.04
C GLU A 54 -10.87 12.70 -19.76
N GLY A 55 -12.10 12.20 -19.57
CA GLY A 55 -12.85 12.41 -18.33
C GLY A 55 -12.17 11.82 -17.08
N LEU A 56 -11.28 10.84 -17.23
CA LEU A 56 -10.47 10.26 -16.18
C LEU A 56 -9.05 10.84 -16.11
N GLY A 57 -8.70 11.76 -17.00
CA GLY A 57 -7.36 12.34 -17.17
C GLY A 57 -6.69 12.72 -15.86
N PRO A 58 -7.31 13.55 -14.98
CA PRO A 58 -6.69 13.95 -13.72
C PRO A 58 -6.31 12.75 -12.82
N LYS A 59 -7.17 11.72 -12.75
CA LYS A 59 -6.89 10.51 -11.96
C LYS A 59 -5.79 9.65 -12.56
N ILE A 60 -5.74 9.57 -13.88
CA ILE A 60 -4.69 8.85 -14.62
C ILE A 60 -3.34 9.53 -14.37
N LEU A 61 -3.26 10.85 -14.53
CA LEU A 61 -2.04 11.63 -14.31
C LEU A 61 -1.58 11.57 -12.85
N GLU A 62 -2.49 11.68 -11.90
CA GLU A 62 -2.19 11.49 -10.48
C GLU A 62 -1.56 10.12 -10.21
N LYS A 63 -2.14 9.05 -10.79
CA LYS A 63 -1.62 7.69 -10.63
C LYS A 63 -0.25 7.51 -11.30
N LEU A 64 -0.03 8.07 -12.48
CA LEU A 64 1.27 8.07 -13.15
C LEU A 64 2.34 8.83 -12.34
N ARG A 65 2.00 10.01 -11.80
CA ARG A 65 2.89 10.77 -10.90
C ARG A 65 3.21 9.97 -9.62
N SER A 66 2.21 9.31 -9.05
CA SER A 66 2.41 8.43 -7.88
C SER A 66 3.33 7.25 -8.21
N ASN A 67 3.15 6.61 -9.38
CA ASN A 67 4.02 5.53 -9.83
C ASN A 67 5.45 6.02 -10.13
N ALA A 68 5.60 7.20 -10.74
CA ALA A 68 6.91 7.81 -10.99
C ALA A 68 7.65 8.16 -9.68
N ALA A 69 6.94 8.69 -8.68
CA ALA A 69 7.49 8.88 -7.33
C ALA A 69 7.88 7.54 -6.69
N ALA A 70 7.09 6.47 -6.94
CA ALA A 70 7.37 5.12 -6.47
C ALA A 70 8.61 4.48 -7.15
N ARG A 71 9.01 4.98 -8.30
CA ARG A 71 10.23 4.54 -9.02
C ARG A 71 11.51 5.22 -8.57
N GLN A 72 11.45 6.25 -7.73
CA GLN A 72 12.63 6.71 -7.02
C GLN A 72 13.05 5.56 -6.13
N VAL A 73 13.98 4.76 -6.64
CA VAL A 73 14.55 3.61 -5.93
C VAL A 73 15.08 4.13 -4.60
N PRO A 74 14.62 3.64 -3.46
CA PRO A 74 15.22 3.99 -2.18
C PRO A 74 16.73 3.73 -2.28
N LYS A 75 17.55 4.69 -1.87
CA LYS A 75 19.01 4.46 -1.82
C LYS A 75 19.23 3.15 -1.08
N VAL A 76 20.00 2.25 -1.68
CA VAL A 76 20.43 1.02 -1.00
C VAL A 76 21.16 1.47 0.25
N LYS A 77 20.67 1.07 1.42
CA LYS A 77 21.30 1.40 2.69
C LYS A 77 22.57 0.59 2.84
N GLU A 78 23.67 1.28 3.10
CA GLU A 78 24.99 0.64 3.24
C GLU A 78 25.22 0.10 4.64
N TYR A 79 24.36 0.46 5.60
CA TYR A 79 24.48 0.11 7.03
C TYR A 79 25.81 0.58 7.65
N GLN A 80 26.38 1.65 7.07
CA GLN A 80 27.64 2.25 7.50
C GLN A 80 27.45 3.78 7.67
N GLY A 81 27.93 4.35 8.77
CA GLY A 81 28.00 5.78 8.98
C GLY A 81 26.74 6.44 9.53
N GLU A 82 26.39 7.63 9.04
CA GLU A 82 25.36 8.53 9.59
C GLU A 82 23.95 8.26 9.04
N GLU A 83 23.70 7.07 8.52
CA GLU A 83 22.37 6.73 7.99
C GLU A 83 21.31 6.67 9.08
N THR A 84 20.13 7.22 8.76
CA THR A 84 18.97 7.17 9.63
C THR A 84 17.97 6.11 9.19
N TYR A 85 17.23 5.58 10.15
CA TYR A 85 16.27 4.51 9.99
C TYR A 85 14.93 4.91 10.59
N LEU A 86 13.87 4.74 9.82
CA LEU A 86 12.51 5.07 10.28
C LEU A 86 12.05 4.10 11.36
N TYR A 87 11.55 4.62 12.47
CA TYR A 87 10.83 3.88 13.49
C TYR A 87 9.70 4.74 14.07
N LEU A 88 8.48 4.23 14.01
CA LEU A 88 7.25 4.95 14.42
C LEU A 88 7.13 6.36 13.80
N GLY A 89 7.50 6.48 12.51
CA GLY A 89 7.43 7.72 11.75
C GLY A 89 8.54 8.72 12.03
N LYS A 90 9.53 8.37 12.84
CA LYS A 90 10.69 9.21 13.18
C LYS A 90 11.97 8.58 12.68
N GLU A 91 12.96 9.41 12.38
CA GLU A 91 14.29 8.97 12.03
C GLU A 91 15.13 8.72 13.28
N HIS A 92 15.86 7.61 13.30
CA HIS A 92 16.74 7.17 14.37
C HIS A 92 18.09 6.74 13.81
N ALA A 93 19.15 6.94 14.57
CA ALA A 93 20.44 6.33 14.28
C ALA A 93 20.36 4.81 14.53
N LEU A 94 21.14 4.03 13.79
CA LEU A 94 21.10 2.56 13.88
C LEU A 94 21.34 2.02 15.30
N HIS A 95 22.30 2.65 16.01
CA HIS A 95 22.68 2.25 17.38
C HIS A 95 21.59 2.53 18.44
N GLU A 96 20.61 3.40 18.14
CA GLU A 96 19.45 3.63 19.00
C GLU A 96 18.42 2.50 18.89
N LEU A 97 18.42 1.79 17.77
CA LEU A 97 17.45 0.73 17.48
C LEU A 97 17.99 -0.67 17.81
N ILE A 98 19.28 -0.91 17.53
CA ILE A 98 19.93 -2.21 17.72
C ILE A 98 21.37 -2.05 18.20
N ALA A 99 21.94 -3.10 18.81
CA ALA A 99 23.37 -3.18 19.05
C ALA A 99 24.13 -3.32 17.72
N THR A 100 25.19 -2.54 17.52
CA THR A 100 25.92 -2.47 16.24
C THR A 100 27.35 -3.01 16.31
N GLY A 101 27.89 -3.26 17.50
CA GLY A 101 29.30 -3.63 17.71
C GLY A 101 29.68 -4.95 17.06
N GLY A 102 30.70 -4.93 16.17
CA GLY A 102 31.29 -6.12 15.56
C GLY A 102 30.47 -6.79 14.46
N MET A 103 29.35 -6.19 14.03
CA MET A 103 28.48 -6.74 13.01
C MET A 103 28.82 -6.19 11.62
N ASN A 104 28.81 -7.04 10.61
CA ASN A 104 28.85 -6.62 9.20
C ASN A 104 27.48 -6.14 8.71
N ALA A 105 27.41 -5.57 7.49
CA ALA A 105 26.18 -4.97 6.94
C ALA A 105 25.00 -5.96 6.88
N GLU A 106 25.22 -7.22 6.50
CA GLU A 106 24.16 -8.21 6.45
C GLU A 106 23.66 -8.62 7.83
N GLU A 107 24.53 -8.71 8.82
CA GLU A 107 24.17 -8.97 10.21
C GLU A 107 23.37 -7.81 10.81
N LEU A 108 23.76 -6.56 10.53
CA LEU A 108 23.03 -5.36 10.94
C LEU A 108 21.64 -5.31 10.31
N LYS A 109 21.54 -5.60 9.02
CA LYS A 109 20.27 -5.69 8.31
C LYS A 109 19.34 -6.75 8.92
N LEU A 110 19.87 -7.92 9.20
CA LEU A 110 19.11 -9.00 9.84
C LEU A 110 18.67 -8.63 11.26
N ALA A 111 19.55 -8.01 12.05
CA ALA A 111 19.26 -7.55 13.40
C ALA A 111 18.16 -6.49 13.40
N LEU A 112 18.25 -5.51 12.49
CA LEU A 112 17.25 -4.46 12.33
C LEU A 112 15.89 -5.02 11.89
N LYS A 113 15.89 -5.99 10.97
CA LYS A 113 14.65 -6.69 10.58
C LYS A 113 14.01 -7.41 11.77
N LYS A 114 14.81 -8.13 12.58
CA LYS A 114 14.33 -8.79 13.80
C LYS A 114 13.74 -7.77 14.78
N PHE A 115 14.39 -6.63 14.95
CA PHE A 115 13.92 -5.52 15.78
C PHE A 115 12.53 -5.05 15.31
N TYR A 116 12.35 -4.74 14.02
CA TYR A 116 11.06 -4.31 13.49
C TYR A 116 9.97 -5.36 13.64
N MET A 117 10.29 -6.64 13.41
CA MET A 117 9.33 -7.74 13.60
C MET A 117 8.87 -7.84 15.06
N ALA A 118 9.80 -7.79 16.01
CA ALA A 118 9.50 -7.86 17.44
C ALA A 118 8.73 -6.62 17.92
N SER A 119 9.15 -5.43 17.50
CA SER A 119 8.49 -4.16 17.83
C SER A 119 7.07 -4.11 17.30
N LEU A 120 6.85 -4.45 16.01
CA LEU A 120 5.51 -4.46 15.45
C LEU A 120 4.60 -5.48 16.14
N LYS A 121 5.11 -6.66 16.47
CA LYS A 121 4.35 -7.67 17.22
C LYS A 121 3.83 -7.12 18.55
N LYS A 122 4.67 -6.42 19.30
CA LYS A 122 4.31 -5.76 20.56
C LYS A 122 3.27 -4.66 20.33
N ILE A 123 3.53 -3.76 19.35
CA ILE A 123 2.65 -2.63 19.03
C ILE A 123 1.25 -3.14 18.61
N VAL A 124 1.19 -4.13 17.74
CA VAL A 124 -0.11 -4.71 17.30
C VAL A 124 -0.83 -5.35 18.47
N ALA A 125 -0.15 -6.13 19.33
CA ALA A 125 -0.77 -6.77 20.49
C ALA A 125 -1.38 -5.76 21.47
N GLU A 126 -0.70 -4.64 21.72
CA GLU A 126 -1.16 -3.58 22.61
C GLU A 126 -2.35 -2.80 22.03
N ARG A 127 -2.35 -2.56 20.71
CA ARG A 127 -3.31 -1.68 20.06
C ARG A 127 -4.58 -2.39 19.58
N ILE A 128 -4.47 -3.64 19.13
CA ILE A 128 -5.55 -4.34 18.44
C ILE A 128 -6.76 -4.63 19.36
N THR A 129 -6.51 -4.84 20.66
CA THR A 129 -7.56 -5.22 21.63
C THR A 129 -8.68 -4.19 21.70
N ARG A 130 -8.36 -2.90 21.70
CA ARG A 130 -9.38 -1.83 21.73
C ARG A 130 -10.25 -1.82 20.47
N TYR A 131 -9.64 -2.08 19.30
CA TYR A 131 -10.36 -2.08 18.02
C TYR A 131 -11.19 -3.35 17.84
N GLN A 132 -10.72 -4.50 18.36
CA GLN A 132 -11.51 -5.73 18.43
C GLN A 132 -12.80 -5.52 19.24
N ALA A 133 -12.70 -4.85 20.38
CA ALA A 133 -13.87 -4.52 21.21
C ALA A 133 -14.83 -3.56 20.49
N GLN A 134 -14.31 -2.49 19.88
CA GLN A 134 -15.10 -1.49 19.16
C GLN A 134 -15.81 -2.07 17.94
N LEU A 135 -15.13 -2.93 17.17
CA LEU A 135 -15.67 -3.58 15.98
C LEU A 135 -16.48 -4.85 16.32
N LYS A 136 -16.38 -5.36 17.56
CA LYS A 136 -16.98 -6.62 18.02
C LYS A 136 -16.52 -7.82 17.19
N VAL A 137 -15.24 -7.89 16.91
CA VAL A 137 -14.61 -8.95 16.12
C VAL A 137 -13.41 -9.55 16.85
N LYS A 138 -13.07 -10.81 16.53
CA LYS A 138 -11.89 -11.48 17.06
C LYS A 138 -11.23 -12.29 15.95
N PRO A 139 -9.97 -12.01 15.58
CA PRO A 139 -9.22 -12.84 14.66
C PRO A 139 -8.84 -14.17 15.31
N LYS A 140 -8.61 -15.19 14.49
CA LYS A 140 -8.14 -16.50 14.93
C LYS A 140 -6.66 -16.48 15.31
N SER A 141 -5.84 -15.78 14.54
CA SER A 141 -4.42 -15.55 14.82
C SER A 141 -3.95 -14.25 14.23
N ILE A 142 -2.81 -13.77 14.72
CA ILE A 142 -2.14 -12.55 14.25
C ILE A 142 -0.66 -12.90 14.05
N GLU A 143 -0.13 -12.63 12.87
CA GLU A 143 1.25 -12.92 12.51
C GLU A 143 1.93 -11.70 11.91
N ILE A 144 3.21 -11.51 12.23
CA ILE A 144 4.05 -10.49 11.58
C ILE A 144 4.86 -11.19 10.50
N VAL A 145 4.76 -10.69 9.29
CA VAL A 145 5.35 -11.30 8.09
C VAL A 145 6.17 -10.30 7.27
N GLU A 146 6.97 -10.80 6.37
CA GLU A 146 7.53 -10.01 5.28
C GLU A 146 6.64 -10.11 4.05
N SER A 147 6.29 -8.97 3.47
CA SER A 147 5.54 -8.90 2.22
C SER A 147 6.07 -7.80 1.33
N ARG A 148 6.14 -8.04 0.03
CA ARG A 148 6.56 -7.02 -0.96
C ARG A 148 5.41 -6.13 -1.39
N THR A 149 4.17 -6.60 -1.30
CA THR A 149 3.00 -5.99 -1.95
C THR A 149 1.89 -5.55 -1.00
N LYS A 150 1.90 -6.02 0.27
CA LYS A 150 0.81 -5.78 1.21
C LYS A 150 1.33 -5.26 2.54
N TRP A 151 0.57 -4.37 3.17
CA TRP A 151 0.79 -3.89 4.52
C TRP A 151 0.14 -4.81 5.56
N GLY A 152 -1.00 -5.37 5.22
CA GLY A 152 -1.70 -6.37 5.99
C GLY A 152 -2.50 -7.31 5.08
N SER A 153 -3.05 -8.36 5.66
CA SER A 153 -4.06 -9.20 5.00
C SER A 153 -4.92 -9.95 6.01
N CYS A 154 -6.17 -10.18 5.63
CA CYS A 154 -7.09 -11.06 6.33
C CYS A 154 -7.40 -12.26 5.44
N SER A 155 -7.20 -13.46 5.96
CA SER A 155 -7.56 -14.70 5.26
C SER A 155 -9.01 -15.12 5.57
N PHE A 156 -9.54 -16.02 4.74
CA PHE A 156 -10.90 -16.53 4.88
C PHE A 156 -11.14 -17.24 6.23
N ASP A 157 -10.09 -17.85 6.79
CA ASP A 157 -10.12 -18.50 8.11
C ASP A 157 -9.82 -17.54 9.27
N LYS A 158 -9.99 -16.22 9.04
CA LYS A 158 -9.87 -15.14 10.03
C LYS A 158 -8.47 -14.98 10.65
N LYS A 159 -7.44 -15.34 9.92
CA LYS A 159 -6.05 -15.03 10.30
C LYS A 159 -5.67 -13.67 9.74
N LEU A 160 -5.04 -12.84 10.57
CA LEU A 160 -4.49 -11.55 10.17
C LEU A 160 -2.98 -11.64 10.06
N THR A 161 -2.44 -11.02 9.01
CA THR A 161 -0.99 -10.80 8.89
C THR A 161 -0.69 -9.32 8.78
N PHE A 162 0.45 -8.89 9.32
CA PHE A 162 0.93 -7.51 9.21
C PHE A 162 2.38 -7.51 8.76
N ASN A 163 2.71 -6.63 7.82
CA ASN A 163 4.06 -6.48 7.32
C ASN A 163 4.94 -5.78 8.36
N TYR A 164 6.09 -6.37 8.69
CA TYR A 164 7.01 -5.82 9.69
C TYR A 164 7.41 -4.36 9.40
N ARG A 165 7.43 -3.96 8.12
CA ARG A 165 7.75 -2.59 7.69
C ARG A 165 6.78 -1.54 8.23
N LEU A 166 5.59 -1.94 8.69
CA LEU A 166 4.67 -1.03 9.38
C LEU A 166 5.26 -0.43 10.66
N ALA A 167 6.26 -1.07 11.29
CA ALA A 167 6.95 -0.48 12.43
C ALA A 167 7.69 0.83 12.09
N MET A 168 7.94 1.09 10.80
CA MET A 168 8.54 2.33 10.31
C MET A 168 7.50 3.46 10.19
N ALA A 169 6.21 3.13 10.12
CA ALA A 169 5.13 4.09 9.97
C ALA A 169 4.77 4.80 11.30
N PRO A 170 4.16 5.99 11.26
CA PRO A 170 3.56 6.61 12.42
C PRO A 170 2.51 5.71 13.08
N PRO A 171 2.32 5.80 14.41
CA PRO A 171 1.39 4.94 15.15
C PRO A 171 -0.04 4.97 14.63
N GLU A 172 -0.53 6.11 14.19
CA GLU A 172 -1.88 6.28 13.62
C GLU A 172 -2.05 5.59 12.26
N VAL A 173 -0.97 5.42 11.51
CA VAL A 173 -0.96 4.67 10.24
C VAL A 173 -0.95 3.16 10.53
N ILE A 174 -0.26 2.72 11.59
CA ILE A 174 -0.33 1.33 12.07
C ILE A 174 -1.77 1.02 12.52
N ASP A 175 -2.39 1.92 13.27
CA ASP A 175 -3.79 1.78 13.70
C ASP A 175 -4.74 1.65 12.51
N TYR A 176 -4.53 2.44 11.45
CA TYR A 176 -5.31 2.34 10.21
C TYR A 176 -5.25 0.92 9.62
N VAL A 177 -4.06 0.35 9.47
CA VAL A 177 -3.92 -1.00 8.90
C VAL A 177 -4.54 -2.05 9.84
N ILE A 178 -4.39 -1.91 11.16
CA ILE A 178 -5.05 -2.80 12.13
C ILE A 178 -6.58 -2.77 11.95
N ILE A 179 -7.18 -1.58 11.90
CA ILE A 179 -8.62 -1.41 11.72
C ILE A 179 -9.08 -1.96 10.37
N HIS A 180 -8.30 -1.70 9.31
CA HIS A 180 -8.56 -2.20 7.96
C HIS A 180 -8.65 -3.73 7.93
N GLU A 181 -7.68 -4.42 8.48
CA GLU A 181 -7.67 -5.88 8.52
C GLU A 181 -8.76 -6.46 9.45
N LEU A 182 -9.08 -5.78 10.54
CA LEU A 182 -10.20 -6.16 11.40
C LEU A 182 -11.57 -5.97 10.69
N CYS A 183 -11.72 -4.95 9.86
CA CYS A 183 -12.93 -4.77 9.05
C CYS A 183 -13.13 -5.91 8.04
N HIS A 184 -12.06 -6.52 7.55
CA HIS A 184 -12.13 -7.69 6.67
C HIS A 184 -12.71 -8.94 7.36
N LEU A 185 -12.70 -9.02 8.68
CA LEU A 185 -13.40 -10.09 9.40
C LEU A 185 -14.92 -10.05 9.25
N LEU A 186 -15.48 -8.88 8.85
CA LEU A 186 -16.90 -8.64 8.60
C LEU A 186 -17.22 -8.49 7.11
N HIS A 187 -16.31 -7.88 6.35
CA HIS A 187 -16.51 -7.51 4.95
C HIS A 187 -15.25 -7.86 4.16
N MET A 188 -15.25 -9.01 3.48
CA MET A 188 -14.07 -9.48 2.73
C MET A 188 -13.70 -8.60 1.53
N ASN A 189 -14.65 -7.84 0.99
CA ASN A 189 -14.45 -6.94 -0.14
C ASN A 189 -14.50 -5.47 0.32
N HIS A 190 -13.77 -4.61 -0.38
CA HIS A 190 -13.77 -3.15 -0.15
C HIS A 190 -15.03 -2.49 -0.76
N ASP A 191 -16.20 -2.96 -0.39
CA ASP A 191 -17.48 -2.39 -0.79
C ASP A 191 -17.87 -1.17 0.08
N ARG A 192 -19.04 -0.59 -0.20
CA ARG A 192 -19.54 0.55 0.56
C ARG A 192 -19.70 0.25 2.07
N SER A 193 -20.02 -0.99 2.43
CA SER A 193 -20.21 -1.41 3.82
C SER A 193 -18.88 -1.47 4.56
N PHE A 194 -17.84 -1.99 3.90
CA PHE A 194 -16.47 -1.97 4.41
C PHE A 194 -16.02 -0.54 4.74
N TRP A 195 -16.07 0.38 3.76
CA TRP A 195 -15.61 1.75 3.95
C TRP A 195 -16.42 2.52 4.98
N ARG A 196 -17.72 2.29 5.06
CA ARG A 196 -18.58 2.87 6.11
C ARG A 196 -18.18 2.36 7.48
N ARG A 197 -17.88 1.06 7.61
CA ARG A 197 -17.46 0.46 8.87
C ARG A 197 -16.11 0.99 9.32
N LEU A 198 -15.13 1.04 8.44
CA LEU A 198 -13.80 1.59 8.70
C LEU A 198 -13.90 3.08 9.09
N GLY A 199 -14.61 3.90 8.32
CA GLY A 199 -14.79 5.32 8.59
C GLY A 199 -15.56 5.62 9.88
N SER A 200 -16.39 4.70 10.38
CA SER A 200 -17.05 4.86 11.69
C SER A 200 -16.10 4.75 12.88
N VAL A 201 -14.94 4.09 12.69
CA VAL A 201 -13.89 3.91 13.70
C VAL A 201 -12.77 4.91 13.52
N MET A 202 -12.43 5.21 12.26
CA MET A 202 -11.36 6.13 11.88
C MET A 202 -11.85 7.05 10.74
N PRO A 203 -12.45 8.21 11.05
CA PRO A 203 -13.01 9.12 10.04
C PRO A 203 -11.97 9.65 9.04
N ASP A 204 -10.74 9.83 9.48
CA ASP A 204 -9.61 10.36 8.73
C ASP A 204 -8.76 9.27 8.04
N TYR A 205 -9.30 8.07 7.84
CA TYR A 205 -8.60 6.92 7.26
C TYR A 205 -7.99 7.20 5.88
N LYS A 206 -8.59 8.09 5.10
CA LYS A 206 -8.07 8.46 3.76
C LYS A 206 -6.70 9.13 3.82
N GLU A 207 -6.43 9.89 4.88
CA GLU A 207 -5.12 10.52 5.09
C GLU A 207 -4.04 9.45 5.36
N LYS A 208 -4.37 8.41 6.13
CA LYS A 208 -3.47 7.31 6.46
C LYS A 208 -3.24 6.39 5.26
N GLU A 209 -4.28 6.14 4.45
CA GLU A 209 -4.16 5.46 3.16
C GLU A 209 -3.24 6.23 2.21
N ALA A 210 -3.44 7.55 2.07
CA ALA A 210 -2.60 8.42 1.27
C ALA A 210 -1.14 8.49 1.79
N TYR A 211 -0.93 8.43 3.11
CA TYR A 211 0.41 8.33 3.69
C TYR A 211 1.13 7.07 3.21
N LEU A 212 0.50 5.89 3.32
CA LEU A 212 1.08 4.63 2.87
C LEU A 212 1.34 4.61 1.35
N ALA A 213 0.46 5.22 0.57
CA ALA A 213 0.64 5.32 -0.88
C ALA A 213 1.88 6.18 -1.24
N ARG A 214 2.15 7.26 -0.49
CA ARG A 214 3.30 8.15 -0.75
C ARG A 214 4.59 7.67 -0.10
N GLN A 215 4.54 7.26 1.17
CA GLN A 215 5.72 6.99 1.99
C GLN A 215 6.10 5.52 2.05
N GLY A 216 5.18 4.61 1.72
CA GLY A 216 5.38 3.18 1.88
C GLY A 216 6.57 2.62 1.09
N GLN A 217 6.92 3.22 -0.02
CA GLN A 217 8.10 2.86 -0.81
C GLN A 217 9.43 3.11 -0.09
N PHE A 218 9.47 4.12 0.80
CA PHE A 218 10.68 4.47 1.57
C PHE A 218 10.80 3.64 2.86
N MET A 219 9.76 2.93 3.26
CA MET A 219 9.77 2.00 4.39
C MET A 219 10.37 0.66 3.96
N THR A 220 11.69 0.65 3.74
CA THR A 220 12.47 -0.53 3.30
C THR A 220 13.80 -0.61 4.07
N LEU A 221 14.41 -1.81 4.05
CA LEU A 221 15.74 -2.11 4.57
C LEU A 221 16.75 -2.22 3.46
#